data_708405db8e1d6a6ea4494c5f63f01098
#
_entry.id   708405db8e1d6a6ea4494c5f63f01098
#
_cell.length_a   1.000
_cell.length_b   1.000
_cell.length_c   1.000
_cell.angle_alpha   90.00
_cell.angle_beta   90.00
_cell.angle_gamma   90.00
#
_symmetry.space_group_name_H-M   'P 1'
#
loop_
_entity.id
_entity.type
_entity.pdbx_description
1 polymer ?
#
loop_
_entity_poly.entity_id
_entity_poly.type
_entity_poly.pdbx_seq_one_letter_code
_entity_poly.pdbx_strand_id
1 'polypeptide(L)'
;MNNRDYQIISKILQEINVIEVLITGFDLERFAADERTKRAVCMTLINIGELTKSLNEDFRQAYNHIPWKAIAGMRDITAHKYQTLKMGDVWITLEDDIPKLKTLLNEVLK
;
A
#
# COMPACT_ATOMS: atom_id res chain seq x y z
N MET A 1 -14.05 -13.00 14.38
CA MET A 1 -12.80 -12.28 14.07
C MET A 1 -12.60 -11.18 15.09
N ASN A 2 -11.38 -10.87 15.42
CA ASN A 2 -11.14 -9.91 16.49
C ASN A 2 -11.07 -8.47 15.92
N ASN A 3 -11.35 -7.50 16.79
CA ASN A 3 -11.31 -6.08 16.45
C ASN A 3 -9.94 -5.62 15.96
N ARG A 4 -8.88 -6.30 16.40
CA ARG A 4 -7.52 -5.92 16.02
C ARG A 4 -7.31 -5.98 14.51
N ASP A 5 -7.77 -7.06 13.85
CA ASP A 5 -7.62 -7.19 12.40
C ASP A 5 -8.40 -6.11 11.66
N TYR A 6 -9.63 -5.82 12.09
CA TYR A 6 -10.42 -4.74 11.48
C TYR A 6 -9.77 -3.38 11.68
N GLN A 7 -9.16 -3.14 12.84
CA GLN A 7 -8.42 -1.90 13.09
C GLN A 7 -7.21 -1.77 12.17
N ILE A 8 -6.51 -2.89 11.92
CA ILE A 8 -5.38 -2.88 10.99
C ILE A 8 -5.86 -2.55 9.58
N ILE A 9 -6.98 -3.14 9.14
CA ILE A 9 -7.55 -2.82 7.83
C ILE A 9 -7.88 -1.32 7.73
N SER A 10 -8.49 -0.76 8.78
CA SER A 10 -8.78 0.67 8.81
C SER A 10 -7.51 1.53 8.69
N LYS A 11 -6.43 1.12 9.35
CA LYS A 11 -5.14 1.83 9.26
C LYS A 11 -4.55 1.73 7.86
N ILE A 12 -4.66 0.56 7.21
CA ILE A 12 -4.20 0.41 5.84
C ILE A 12 -4.97 1.36 4.92
N LEU A 13 -6.30 1.44 5.10
CA LEU A 13 -7.12 2.38 4.31
C LEU A 13 -6.71 3.83 4.54
N GLN A 14 -6.33 4.21 5.77
CA GLN A 14 -5.83 5.54 6.05
C GLN A 14 -4.52 5.81 5.29
N GLU A 15 -3.62 4.82 5.22
CA GLU A 15 -2.38 4.96 4.47
C GLU A 15 -2.63 5.07 2.97
N ILE A 16 -3.64 4.36 2.46
CA ILE A 16 -4.06 4.51 1.06
C ILE A 16 -4.54 5.93 0.80
N ASN A 17 -5.32 6.51 1.72
CA ASN A 17 -5.75 7.90 1.60
C ASN A 17 -4.58 8.87 1.57
N VAL A 18 -3.53 8.61 2.35
CA VAL A 18 -2.30 9.42 2.31
C VAL A 18 -1.68 9.38 0.92
N ILE A 19 -1.59 8.20 0.31
CA ILE A 19 -1.08 8.07 -1.06
C ILE A 19 -1.91 8.91 -2.03
N GLU A 20 -3.24 8.82 -1.94
CA GLU A 20 -4.13 9.57 -2.82
C GLU A 20 -3.88 11.07 -2.73
N VAL A 21 -3.69 11.58 -1.50
CA VAL A 21 -3.37 12.99 -1.29
C VAL A 21 -2.01 13.34 -1.88
N LEU A 22 -1.01 12.50 -1.63
CA LEU A 22 0.37 12.77 -2.08
C LEU A 22 0.49 12.87 -3.60
N ILE A 23 -0.28 12.07 -4.34
CA ILE A 23 -0.14 12.01 -5.81
C ILE A 23 -1.21 12.82 -6.54
N THR A 24 -2.07 13.54 -5.83
CA THR A 24 -3.10 14.37 -6.45
C THR A 24 -2.46 15.37 -7.41
N GLY A 25 -2.90 15.34 -8.68
CA GLY A 25 -2.38 16.22 -9.71
C GLY A 25 -1.03 15.81 -10.29
N PHE A 26 -0.51 14.65 -9.90
CA PHE A 26 0.75 14.14 -10.43
C PHE A 26 0.50 13.18 -11.59
N ASP A 27 1.44 13.18 -12.56
CA ASP A 27 1.58 12.12 -13.55
C ASP A 27 2.92 11.41 -13.31
N LEU A 28 3.23 10.41 -14.10
CA LEU A 28 4.47 9.66 -13.95
C LEU A 28 5.69 10.56 -14.05
N GLU A 29 5.71 11.46 -15.04
CA GLU A 29 6.87 12.34 -15.26
C GLU A 29 7.13 13.21 -14.03
N ARG A 30 6.08 13.85 -13.52
CA ARG A 30 6.19 14.71 -12.34
C ARG A 30 6.57 13.91 -11.10
N PHE A 31 5.95 12.73 -10.93
CA PHE A 31 6.25 11.85 -9.80
C PHE A 31 7.73 11.44 -9.81
N ALA A 32 8.22 10.98 -10.95
CA ALA A 32 9.62 10.54 -11.08
C ALA A 32 10.61 11.66 -10.82
N ALA A 33 10.21 12.92 -11.03
CA ALA A 33 11.07 14.09 -10.82
C ALA A 33 10.97 14.69 -9.42
N ASP A 34 9.99 14.28 -8.61
CA ASP A 34 9.75 14.88 -7.30
C ASP A 34 10.25 13.96 -6.18
N GLU A 35 11.46 14.24 -5.72
CA GLU A 35 12.12 13.41 -4.72
C GLU A 35 11.34 13.34 -3.41
N ARG A 36 10.75 14.44 -2.99
CA ARG A 36 9.97 14.48 -1.75
C ARG A 36 8.76 13.56 -1.83
N THR A 37 8.00 13.65 -2.90
CA THR A 37 6.80 12.83 -3.10
C THR A 37 7.17 11.35 -3.24
N LYS A 38 8.23 11.04 -3.99
CA LYS A 38 8.69 9.65 -4.14
C LYS A 38 9.00 9.02 -2.79
N ARG A 39 9.73 9.73 -1.94
CA ARG A 39 10.12 9.21 -0.63
C ARG A 39 8.91 9.03 0.28
N ALA A 40 8.00 10.00 0.27
CA ALA A 40 6.77 9.92 1.08
C ALA A 40 5.89 8.75 0.64
N VAL A 41 5.71 8.56 -0.66
CA VAL A 41 4.94 7.45 -1.21
C VAL A 41 5.58 6.10 -0.84
N CYS A 42 6.89 5.97 -1.04
CA CYS A 42 7.57 4.71 -0.74
C CYS A 42 7.49 4.37 0.75
N MET A 43 7.63 5.36 1.64
CA MET A 43 7.45 5.13 3.07
C MET A 43 6.03 4.66 3.37
N THR A 44 5.03 5.24 2.72
CA THR A 44 3.63 4.86 2.92
C THR A 44 3.38 3.42 2.45
N LEU A 45 3.97 3.01 1.32
CA LEU A 45 3.89 1.63 0.84
C LEU A 45 4.53 0.66 1.83
N ILE A 46 5.66 1.02 2.42
CA ILE A 46 6.31 0.22 3.46
C ILE A 46 5.36 0.04 4.65
N ASN A 47 4.72 1.11 5.09
CA ASN A 47 3.76 1.06 6.19
C ASN A 47 2.59 0.11 5.88
N ILE A 48 2.06 0.15 4.66
CA ILE A 48 0.99 -0.75 4.23
C ILE A 48 1.45 -2.20 4.33
N GLY A 49 2.66 -2.50 3.85
CA GLY A 49 3.23 -3.84 3.92
C GLY A 49 3.40 -4.33 5.36
N GLU A 50 3.91 -3.48 6.24
CA GLU A 50 4.09 -3.82 7.65
C GLU A 50 2.75 -4.07 8.35
N LEU A 51 1.76 -3.22 8.11
CA LEU A 51 0.42 -3.41 8.67
C LEU A 51 -0.19 -4.73 8.22
N THR A 52 -0.07 -5.04 6.93
CA THR A 52 -0.60 -6.28 6.36
C THR A 52 0.03 -7.50 7.03
N LYS A 53 1.33 -7.42 7.30
CA LYS A 53 2.07 -8.50 7.95
C LYS A 53 1.57 -8.77 9.36
N SER A 54 0.98 -7.79 10.01
CA SER A 54 0.47 -7.88 11.37
C SER A 54 -0.90 -8.54 11.48
N LEU A 55 -1.58 -8.78 10.34
CA LEU A 55 -2.87 -9.46 10.33
C LEU A 55 -2.71 -10.92 10.76
N ASN A 56 -3.70 -11.46 11.48
CA ASN A 56 -3.70 -12.85 11.87
C ASN A 56 -3.85 -13.77 10.65
N GLU A 57 -3.25 -14.94 10.74
CA GLU A 57 -3.32 -15.94 9.67
C GLU A 57 -4.76 -16.34 9.37
N ASP A 58 -5.58 -16.56 10.40
CA ASP A 58 -6.98 -16.94 10.23
C ASP A 58 -7.76 -15.88 9.46
N PHE A 59 -7.48 -14.60 9.74
CA PHE A 59 -8.10 -13.50 9.04
C PHE A 59 -7.73 -13.51 7.55
N ARG A 60 -6.45 -13.69 7.25
CA ARG A 60 -5.97 -13.73 5.86
C ARG A 60 -6.55 -14.92 5.11
N GLN A 61 -6.71 -16.06 5.77
CA GLN A 61 -7.34 -17.23 5.16
C GLN A 61 -8.83 -16.99 4.87
N ALA A 62 -9.53 -16.30 5.77
CA ALA A 62 -10.95 -15.99 5.58
C ALA A 62 -11.18 -15.06 4.38
N TYR A 63 -10.21 -14.21 4.05
CA TYR A 63 -10.28 -13.27 2.93
C TYR A 63 -9.17 -13.59 1.91
N ASN A 64 -9.01 -14.86 1.55
CA ASN A 64 -7.88 -15.32 0.75
C ASN A 64 -7.92 -14.87 -0.72
N HIS A 65 -9.01 -14.24 -1.15
CA HIS A 65 -9.09 -13.62 -2.48
C HIS A 65 -8.30 -12.31 -2.55
N ILE A 66 -7.91 -11.75 -1.40
CA ILE A 66 -7.08 -10.55 -1.35
C ILE A 66 -5.61 -10.99 -1.40
N PRO A 67 -4.77 -10.37 -2.25
CA PRO A 67 -3.40 -10.81 -2.44
C PRO A 67 -2.48 -10.35 -1.30
N TRP A 68 -2.67 -10.90 -0.12
CA TRP A 68 -1.96 -10.48 1.11
C TRP A 68 -0.44 -10.57 0.97
N LYS A 69 0.07 -11.60 0.31
CA LYS A 69 1.51 -11.78 0.16
C LYS A 69 2.13 -10.68 -0.68
N ALA A 70 1.46 -10.31 -1.76
CA ALA A 70 1.94 -9.24 -2.62
C ALA A 70 1.90 -7.90 -1.89
N ILE A 71 0.84 -7.67 -1.10
CA ILE A 71 0.68 -6.43 -0.32
C ILE A 71 1.76 -6.36 0.77
N ALA A 72 1.96 -7.44 1.51
CA ALA A 72 3.00 -7.51 2.54
C ALA A 72 4.38 -7.27 1.94
N GLY A 73 4.61 -7.66 0.69
CA GLY A 73 5.88 -7.43 -0.01
C GLY A 73 6.20 -5.97 -0.25
N MET A 74 5.24 -5.07 -0.13
CA MET A 74 5.50 -3.63 -0.29
C MET A 74 6.48 -3.10 0.75
N ARG A 75 6.59 -3.75 1.91
CA ARG A 75 7.57 -3.39 2.94
C ARG A 75 9.03 -3.62 2.52
N ASP A 76 9.23 -4.38 1.45
CA ASP A 76 10.58 -4.69 0.96
C ASP A 76 11.22 -3.52 0.23
N ILE A 77 10.52 -2.41 0.09
CA ILE A 77 11.10 -1.15 -0.39
C ILE A 77 11.97 -0.60 0.73
N THR A 78 13.23 -1.00 0.77
CA THR A 78 14.16 -0.60 1.82
C THR A 78 15.05 0.54 1.33
N ALA A 79 15.79 1.16 2.24
CA ALA A 79 16.67 2.28 1.90
C ALA A 79 17.66 1.92 0.78
N HIS A 80 18.21 0.70 0.81
CA HIS A 80 19.14 0.28 -0.25
C HIS A 80 18.42 -0.10 -1.55
N LYS A 81 17.21 -0.61 -1.47
CA LYS A 81 16.42 -0.91 -2.67
C LYS A 81 15.85 0.35 -3.31
N TYR A 82 15.60 1.39 -2.51
CA TYR A 82 15.08 2.65 -3.03
C TYR A 82 15.95 3.19 -4.17
N GLN A 83 17.27 3.05 -4.05
CA GLN A 83 18.22 3.55 -5.05
C GLN A 83 18.08 2.86 -6.40
N THR A 84 17.55 1.63 -6.41
CA THR A 84 17.42 0.84 -7.63
C THR A 84 15.97 0.69 -8.09
N LEU A 85 15.00 1.30 -7.38
CA LEU A 85 13.60 1.23 -7.74
C LEU A 85 13.34 1.95 -9.06
N LYS A 86 12.55 1.31 -9.90
CA LYS A 86 12.05 1.93 -11.12
C LYS A 86 10.75 2.66 -10.78
N MET A 87 10.76 3.98 -10.88
CA MET A 87 9.59 4.78 -10.53
C MET A 87 8.39 4.50 -11.41
N GLY A 88 8.60 4.03 -12.65
CA GLY A 88 7.50 3.57 -13.50
C GLY A 88 6.74 2.40 -12.89
N ASP A 89 7.47 1.46 -12.29
CA ASP A 89 6.83 0.30 -11.63
C ASP A 89 6.06 0.74 -10.38
N VAL A 90 6.65 1.65 -9.60
CA VAL A 90 5.96 2.22 -8.44
C VAL A 90 4.68 2.92 -8.86
N TRP A 91 4.74 3.71 -9.93
CA TRP A 91 3.60 4.45 -10.44
C TRP A 91 2.46 3.52 -10.86
N ILE A 92 2.79 2.40 -11.52
CA ILE A 92 1.79 1.39 -11.89
C ILE A 92 1.10 0.85 -10.64
N THR A 93 1.87 0.57 -9.57
CA THR A 93 1.30 0.15 -8.30
C THR A 93 0.30 1.17 -7.77
N LEU A 94 0.64 2.45 -7.84
CA LEU A 94 -0.23 3.52 -7.35
C LEU A 94 -1.49 3.67 -8.18
N GLU A 95 -1.40 3.50 -9.50
CA GLU A 95 -2.55 3.70 -10.38
C GLU A 95 -3.47 2.48 -10.47
N ASP A 96 -2.90 1.28 -10.41
CA ASP A 96 -3.67 0.04 -10.64
C ASP A 96 -3.92 -0.74 -9.36
N ASP A 97 -2.85 -1.05 -8.61
CA ASP A 97 -2.94 -1.97 -7.48
C ASP A 97 -3.61 -1.33 -6.27
N ILE A 98 -3.25 -0.08 -5.96
CA ILE A 98 -3.78 0.61 -4.77
C ILE A 98 -5.29 0.84 -4.87
N PRO A 99 -5.85 1.33 -6.00
CA PRO A 99 -7.30 1.46 -6.11
C PRO A 99 -8.05 0.12 -5.97
N LYS A 100 -7.50 -0.95 -6.53
CA LYS A 100 -8.10 -2.29 -6.39
C LYS A 100 -8.08 -2.74 -4.93
N LEU A 101 -6.95 -2.54 -4.26
CA LEU A 101 -6.82 -2.88 -2.85
C LEU A 101 -7.82 -2.09 -2.02
N LYS A 102 -7.96 -0.80 -2.28
CA LYS A 102 -8.91 0.04 -1.57
C LYS A 102 -10.32 -0.54 -1.65
N THR A 103 -10.74 -0.94 -2.84
CA THR A 103 -12.06 -1.54 -3.05
C THR A 103 -12.21 -2.82 -2.24
N LEU A 104 -11.22 -3.72 -2.31
CA LEU A 104 -11.26 -4.99 -1.60
C LEU A 104 -11.32 -4.78 -0.08
N LEU A 105 -10.53 -3.86 0.46
CA LEU A 105 -10.51 -3.61 1.90
C LEU A 105 -11.79 -2.95 2.39
N ASN A 106 -12.39 -2.07 1.60
CA ASN A 106 -13.67 -1.48 1.95
C ASN A 106 -14.77 -2.56 2.03
N GLU A 107 -14.72 -3.57 1.17
CA GLU A 107 -15.65 -4.70 1.23
C GLU A 107 -15.51 -5.47 2.54
N VAL A 108 -14.28 -5.61 3.05
CA VAL A 108 -14.05 -6.29 4.33
C VAL A 108 -14.74 -5.58 5.49
N LEU A 109 -14.80 -4.25 5.45
CA LEU A 109 -15.36 -3.44 6.54
C LEU A 109 -16.87 -3.26 6.46
N LYS A 110 -17.51 -3.75 5.42
CA LYS A 110 -18.99 -3.61 5.27
C LYS A 110 -19.75 -4.47 6.26
#